data_f1bfc4df4cab056526f74f9bd0731bf0
#
_entry.id   f1bfc4df4cab056526f74f9bd0731bf0
#
_cell.length_a   1.000
_cell.length_b   1.000
_cell.length_c   1.000
_cell.angle_alpha   90.00
_cell.angle_beta   90.00
_cell.angle_gamma   90.00
#
_symmetry.space_group_name_H-M   'P 1'
#
loop_
_entity.id
_entity.type
_entity.pdbx_description
1 polymer ?
#
loop_
_entity_poly.entity_id
_entity_poly.type
_entity_poly.pdbx_seq_one_letter_code
_entity_poly.pdbx_strand_id
1 'polypeptide(L)'
;PIFFFDWAKAAEGKGIKVIIAGAGMAAHLPGMCAALFPMPVIGIPMSGKNLEGMDALYSIVQMPPGIPVATVAIDGGMNAAILAAKMLAMSDPELLEKLKAYSVEMKDTVQAKADRLAEVGYEEYLNNK
;
A
#
# COMPACT_ATOMS: atom_id res chain seq x y z
N PRO A 1 21.66 -11.25 -3.22
CA PRO A 1 20.51 -12.08 -3.68
C PRO A 1 20.22 -13.22 -2.71
N ILE A 2 21.19 -14.04 -2.33
CA ILE A 2 20.99 -15.22 -1.46
C ILE A 2 20.29 -14.86 -0.16
N PHE A 3 20.77 -13.86 0.58
CA PHE A 3 20.16 -13.40 1.82
C PHE A 3 18.67 -13.06 1.64
N PHE A 4 18.31 -12.40 0.56
CA PHE A 4 16.92 -12.05 0.26
C PHE A 4 16.06 -13.30 0.02
N PHE A 5 16.56 -14.26 -0.76
CA PHE A 5 15.88 -15.53 -1.02
C PHE A 5 15.61 -16.32 0.26
N ASP A 6 16.63 -16.44 1.10
CA ASP A 6 16.52 -17.16 2.38
C ASP A 6 15.53 -16.45 3.32
N TRP A 7 15.56 -15.10 3.36
CA TRP A 7 14.63 -14.33 4.15
C TRP A 7 13.18 -14.51 3.69
N ALA A 8 12.92 -14.40 2.37
CA ALA A 8 11.58 -14.50 1.82
C ALA A 8 10.97 -15.90 2.01
N LYS A 9 11.75 -16.96 1.81
CA LYS A 9 11.33 -18.34 2.09
C LYS A 9 11.05 -18.59 3.56
N ALA A 10 11.81 -17.98 4.45
CA ALA A 10 11.66 -18.16 5.89
C ALA A 10 10.56 -17.28 6.50
N ALA A 11 9.99 -16.34 5.74
CA ALA A 11 9.07 -15.33 6.25
C ALA A 11 7.79 -15.92 6.87
N GLU A 12 7.19 -16.93 6.23
CA GLU A 12 6.02 -17.63 6.74
C GLU A 12 6.31 -18.29 8.11
N GLY A 13 7.42 -19.02 8.21
CA GLY A 13 7.84 -19.65 9.46
C GLY A 13 8.15 -18.69 10.59
N LYS A 14 8.34 -17.40 10.29
CA LYS A 14 8.50 -16.31 11.27
C LYS A 14 7.16 -15.64 11.64
N GLY A 15 6.04 -16.15 11.14
CA GLY A 15 4.72 -15.61 11.41
C GLY A 15 4.36 -14.38 10.59
N ILE A 16 5.12 -14.04 9.55
CA ILE A 16 4.77 -12.95 8.63
C ILE A 16 3.59 -13.42 7.78
N LYS A 17 2.53 -12.63 7.74
CA LYS A 17 1.28 -12.94 7.02
C LYS A 17 1.09 -12.14 5.75
N VAL A 18 1.75 -10.99 5.62
CA VAL A 18 1.70 -10.10 4.45
C VAL A 18 3.07 -9.46 4.28
N ILE A 19 3.55 -9.36 3.05
CA ILE A 19 4.76 -8.59 2.71
C ILE A 19 4.34 -7.36 1.90
N ILE A 20 4.82 -6.18 2.31
CA ILE A 20 4.75 -4.97 1.52
C ILE A 20 6.13 -4.73 0.93
N ALA A 21 6.25 -4.67 -0.40
CA ALA A 21 7.51 -4.53 -1.10
C ALA A 21 7.48 -3.31 -2.03
N GLY A 22 8.33 -2.33 -1.78
CA GLY A 22 8.52 -1.16 -2.64
C GLY A 22 9.73 -1.36 -3.55
N ALA A 23 9.59 -1.05 -4.84
CA ALA A 23 10.69 -1.10 -5.80
C ALA A 23 10.49 -0.08 -6.92
N GLY A 24 11.59 0.48 -7.40
CA GLY A 24 11.64 1.42 -8.52
C GLY A 24 12.26 0.83 -9.78
N MET A 25 12.25 1.59 -10.86
CA MET A 25 12.78 1.19 -12.17
C MET A 25 12.19 -0.15 -12.63
N ALA A 26 12.99 -1.15 -12.99
CA ALA A 26 12.55 -2.49 -13.38
C ALA A 26 12.07 -3.37 -12.20
N ALA A 27 11.58 -2.80 -11.20
CA ALA A 27 10.91 -3.23 -9.96
C ALA A 27 10.69 -4.76 -9.75
N HIS A 28 11.76 -5.53 -9.62
CA HIS A 28 11.71 -7.00 -9.48
C HIS A 28 11.27 -7.47 -8.09
N LEU A 29 11.56 -6.70 -7.04
CA LEU A 29 11.45 -7.15 -5.65
C LEU A 29 10.07 -7.69 -5.27
N PRO A 30 8.94 -7.03 -5.59
CA PRO A 30 7.62 -7.55 -5.23
C PRO A 30 7.32 -8.90 -5.89
N GLY A 31 7.65 -9.06 -7.17
CA GLY A 31 7.48 -10.32 -7.89
C GLY A 31 8.34 -11.46 -7.33
N MET A 32 9.57 -11.16 -6.95
CA MET A 32 10.44 -12.13 -6.29
C MET A 32 9.91 -12.56 -4.92
N CYS A 33 9.37 -11.59 -4.12
CA CYS A 33 8.68 -11.93 -2.88
C CYS A 33 7.51 -12.88 -3.15
N ALA A 34 6.64 -12.55 -4.11
CA ALA A 34 5.45 -13.33 -4.42
C ALA A 34 5.77 -14.74 -4.93
N ALA A 35 6.90 -14.92 -5.60
CA ALA A 35 7.35 -16.23 -6.06
C ALA A 35 7.90 -17.15 -4.94
N LEU A 36 8.32 -16.57 -3.81
CA LEU A 36 8.99 -17.29 -2.73
C LEU A 36 8.16 -17.40 -1.45
N PHE A 37 7.17 -16.54 -1.29
CA PHE A 37 6.36 -16.40 -0.10
C PHE A 37 4.89 -16.76 -0.43
N PRO A 38 4.30 -17.76 0.26
CA PRO A 38 2.98 -18.28 -0.10
C PRO A 38 1.80 -17.40 0.34
N MET A 39 2.05 -16.34 1.11
CA MET A 39 1.04 -15.42 1.61
C MET A 39 0.99 -14.14 0.75
N PRO A 40 0.00 -13.25 0.96
CA PRO A 40 -0.16 -12.05 0.14
C PRO A 40 1.07 -11.14 0.08
N VAL A 41 1.39 -10.67 -1.12
CA VAL A 41 2.40 -9.63 -1.36
C VAL A 41 1.75 -8.40 -1.98
N ILE A 42 2.04 -7.23 -1.41
CA ILE A 42 1.59 -5.93 -1.89
C ILE A 42 2.80 -5.21 -2.47
N GLY A 43 2.70 -4.80 -3.73
CA GLY A 43 3.75 -4.08 -4.44
C GLY A 43 3.48 -2.58 -4.46
N ILE A 44 4.49 -1.79 -4.12
CA ILE A 44 4.46 -0.34 -4.26
C ILE A 44 5.42 0.05 -5.37
N PRO A 45 4.93 0.54 -6.52
CA PRO A 45 5.79 1.15 -7.52
C PRO A 45 6.40 2.42 -6.92
N MET A 46 7.73 2.52 -6.93
CA MET A 46 8.41 3.70 -6.41
C MET A 46 8.75 4.66 -7.54
N SER A 47 8.46 5.94 -7.35
CA SER A 47 8.82 6.98 -8.31
C SER A 47 10.35 7.06 -8.49
N GLY A 48 10.76 7.44 -9.69
CA GLY A 48 12.16 7.59 -10.06
C GLY A 48 12.35 8.75 -11.02
N LYS A 49 13.60 9.17 -11.24
CA LYS A 49 13.92 10.38 -12.00
C LYS A 49 13.57 10.30 -13.50
N ASN A 50 13.54 9.11 -14.10
CA ASN A 50 13.42 8.98 -15.56
C ASN A 50 11.99 8.84 -16.05
N LEU A 51 11.20 7.94 -15.46
CA LEU A 51 9.84 7.62 -15.89
C LEU A 51 8.80 7.81 -14.79
N GLU A 52 9.16 8.55 -13.74
CA GLU A 52 8.27 8.95 -12.64
C GLU A 52 7.50 7.79 -11.98
N GLY A 53 8.05 6.57 -12.08
CA GLY A 53 7.46 5.36 -11.52
C GLY A 53 6.58 4.54 -12.48
N MET A 54 6.35 5.00 -13.71
CA MET A 54 5.58 4.24 -14.71
C MET A 54 6.25 2.92 -15.09
N ASP A 55 7.57 2.91 -15.20
CA ASP A 55 8.38 1.71 -15.38
C ASP A 55 8.22 0.72 -14.24
N ALA A 56 8.23 1.19 -13.00
CA ALA A 56 7.99 0.38 -11.82
C ALA A 56 6.55 -0.15 -11.77
N LEU A 57 5.57 0.68 -12.08
CA LEU A 57 4.16 0.28 -12.14
C LEU A 57 3.95 -0.85 -13.15
N TYR A 58 4.43 -0.73 -14.37
CA TYR A 58 4.30 -1.78 -15.38
C TYR A 58 5.05 -3.06 -14.97
N SER A 59 6.23 -2.93 -14.37
CA SER A 59 7.02 -4.09 -13.92
C SER A 59 6.32 -4.88 -12.81
N ILE A 60 5.60 -4.21 -11.90
CA ILE A 60 4.95 -4.84 -10.75
C ILE A 60 3.56 -5.37 -11.10
N VAL A 61 2.76 -4.62 -11.89
CA VAL A 61 1.36 -5.01 -12.17
C VAL A 61 1.25 -6.15 -13.17
N GLN A 62 2.22 -6.32 -14.07
CA GLN A 62 2.23 -7.33 -15.15
C GLN A 62 2.83 -8.69 -14.71
N MET A 63 2.40 -9.18 -13.55
CA MET A 63 2.84 -10.50 -13.08
C MET A 63 2.23 -11.64 -13.91
N PRO A 64 2.97 -12.73 -14.14
CA PRO A 64 2.46 -13.91 -14.86
C PRO A 64 1.39 -14.63 -14.04
N PRO A 65 0.51 -15.40 -14.71
CA PRO A 65 -0.47 -16.26 -14.02
C PRO A 65 0.18 -17.17 -12.98
N GLY A 66 -0.40 -17.23 -11.80
CA GLY A 66 0.07 -18.04 -10.67
C GLY A 66 0.94 -17.30 -9.65
N ILE A 67 1.47 -16.12 -9.97
CA ILE A 67 2.31 -15.32 -9.06
C ILE A 67 1.72 -13.90 -8.92
N PRO A 68 0.59 -13.74 -8.20
CA PRO A 68 -0.06 -12.43 -8.08
C PRO A 68 0.68 -11.49 -7.13
N VAL A 69 0.71 -10.20 -7.48
CA VAL A 69 1.11 -9.10 -6.60
C VAL A 69 -0.02 -8.08 -6.57
N ALA A 70 -0.54 -7.76 -5.38
CA ALA A 70 -1.53 -6.70 -5.21
C ALA A 70 -0.84 -5.34 -5.35
N THR A 71 -0.96 -4.69 -6.50
CA THR A 71 -0.25 -3.45 -6.81
C THR A 71 -1.09 -2.24 -6.40
N VAL A 72 -0.49 -1.32 -5.63
CA VAL A 72 -1.08 -0.03 -5.26
C VAL A 72 -0.54 1.08 -6.16
N ALA A 73 -1.00 2.31 -5.96
CA ALA A 73 -0.54 3.48 -6.71
C ALA A 73 0.98 3.73 -6.54
N ILE A 74 1.57 4.47 -7.47
CA ILE A 74 2.96 4.95 -7.37
C ILE A 74 3.10 5.73 -6.06
N ASP A 75 4.13 5.41 -5.27
CA ASP A 75 4.40 5.92 -3.93
C ASP A 75 3.26 5.70 -2.91
N GLY A 76 2.34 4.79 -3.19
CA GLY A 76 1.11 4.53 -2.42
C GLY A 76 1.31 3.76 -1.11
N GLY A 77 2.33 4.09 -0.32
CA GLY A 77 2.66 3.39 0.93
C GLY A 77 1.51 3.33 1.94
N MET A 78 0.75 4.42 2.09
CA MET A 78 -0.42 4.47 2.97
C MET A 78 -1.48 3.42 2.55
N ASN A 79 -1.82 3.38 1.26
CA ASN A 79 -2.78 2.41 0.76
C ASN A 79 -2.28 0.97 0.85
N ALA A 80 -0.97 0.73 0.70
CA ALA A 80 -0.39 -0.59 0.94
C ALA A 80 -0.56 -1.03 2.40
N ALA A 81 -0.31 -0.13 3.36
CA ALA A 81 -0.49 -0.42 4.78
C ALA A 81 -1.96 -0.70 5.13
N ILE A 82 -2.90 0.10 4.61
CA ILE A 82 -4.34 -0.11 4.81
C ILE A 82 -4.79 -1.43 4.19
N LEU A 83 -4.30 -1.78 2.99
CA LEU A 83 -4.64 -3.05 2.33
C LEU A 83 -4.11 -4.24 3.14
N ALA A 84 -2.86 -4.18 3.63
CA ALA A 84 -2.31 -5.20 4.52
C ALA A 84 -3.13 -5.35 5.80
N ALA A 85 -3.49 -4.23 6.44
CA ALA A 85 -4.34 -4.24 7.63
C ALA A 85 -5.73 -4.88 7.35
N LYS A 86 -6.34 -4.59 6.20
CA LYS A 86 -7.61 -5.22 5.78
C LYS A 86 -7.47 -6.74 5.58
N MET A 87 -6.37 -7.20 4.99
CA MET A 87 -6.10 -8.63 4.84
C MET A 87 -5.97 -9.32 6.20
N LEU A 88 -5.26 -8.70 7.15
CA LEU A 88 -5.10 -9.23 8.51
C LEU A 88 -6.40 -9.20 9.30
N ALA A 89 -7.22 -8.17 9.12
CA ALA A 89 -8.49 -7.98 9.80
C ALA A 89 -9.53 -9.06 9.47
N MET A 90 -9.34 -9.86 8.41
CA MET A 90 -10.21 -11.00 8.11
C MET A 90 -10.23 -12.05 9.22
N SER A 91 -9.19 -12.11 10.04
CA SER A 91 -9.08 -13.01 11.19
C SER A 91 -8.80 -12.29 12.51
N ASP A 92 -8.91 -10.95 12.52
CA ASP A 92 -8.66 -10.10 13.69
C ASP A 92 -9.79 -9.07 13.84
N PRO A 93 -10.84 -9.37 14.64
CA PRO A 93 -11.96 -8.47 14.85
C PRO A 93 -11.57 -7.13 15.48
N GLU A 94 -10.56 -7.10 16.34
CA GLU A 94 -10.10 -5.84 16.95
C GLU A 94 -9.48 -4.91 15.90
N LEU A 95 -8.67 -5.46 15.01
CA LEU A 95 -8.11 -4.71 13.90
C LEU A 95 -9.19 -4.22 12.92
N LEU A 96 -10.25 -5.02 12.71
CA LEU A 96 -11.40 -4.61 11.89
C LEU A 96 -12.09 -3.37 12.47
N GLU A 97 -12.32 -3.33 13.79
CA GLU A 97 -12.92 -2.15 14.43
C GLU A 97 -12.02 -0.91 14.34
N LYS A 98 -10.70 -1.06 14.45
CA LYS A 98 -9.74 0.03 14.22
C LYS A 98 -9.82 0.58 12.79
N LEU A 99 -9.97 -0.29 11.78
CA LEU A 99 -10.13 0.12 10.37
C LEU A 99 -11.45 0.87 10.14
N LYS A 100 -12.54 0.44 10.78
CA LYS A 100 -13.82 1.15 10.73
C LYS A 100 -13.70 2.54 11.36
N ALA A 101 -13.09 2.64 12.54
CA ALA A 101 -12.85 3.91 13.22
C ALA A 101 -12.01 4.86 12.37
N TYR A 102 -10.93 4.37 11.73
CA TYR A 102 -10.11 5.13 10.81
C TYR A 102 -10.92 5.69 9.62
N SER A 103 -11.84 4.90 9.06
CA SER A 103 -12.71 5.37 7.98
C SER A 103 -13.67 6.49 8.42
N VAL A 104 -14.17 6.42 9.65
CA VAL A 104 -14.99 7.48 10.24
C VAL A 104 -14.17 8.75 10.43
N GLU A 105 -12.98 8.66 10.99
CA GLU A 105 -12.08 9.79 11.20
C GLU A 105 -11.72 10.50 9.87
N MET A 106 -11.45 9.73 8.81
CA MET A 106 -11.22 10.32 7.48
C MET A 106 -12.44 11.09 6.97
N LYS A 107 -13.64 10.53 7.13
CA LYS A 107 -14.90 11.18 6.76
C LYS A 107 -15.09 12.49 7.55
N ASP A 108 -14.91 12.44 8.86
CA ASP A 108 -15.09 13.59 9.75
C ASP A 108 -14.08 14.71 9.43
N THR A 109 -12.85 14.34 9.09
CA THR A 109 -11.82 15.28 8.65
C THR A 109 -12.24 16.02 7.36
N VAL A 110 -12.82 15.31 6.39
CA VAL A 110 -13.30 15.93 5.14
C VAL A 110 -14.53 16.78 5.40
N GLN A 111 -15.46 16.32 6.24
CA GLN A 111 -16.66 17.08 6.62
C GLN A 111 -16.28 18.38 7.31
N ALA A 112 -15.37 18.36 8.27
CA ALA A 112 -14.90 19.56 8.96
C ALA A 112 -14.28 20.60 8.00
N LYS A 113 -13.56 20.16 6.97
CA LYS A 113 -13.03 21.04 5.92
C LYS A 113 -14.15 21.65 5.07
N ALA A 114 -15.16 20.85 4.71
CA ALA A 114 -16.31 21.32 3.95
C ALA A 114 -17.13 22.34 4.74
N ASP A 115 -17.37 22.08 6.03
CA ASP A 115 -18.11 22.98 6.92
C ASP A 115 -17.37 24.32 7.07
N ARG A 116 -16.05 24.27 7.28
CA ARG A 116 -15.23 25.49 7.34
C ARG A 116 -15.26 26.27 6.03
N LEU A 117 -15.16 25.58 4.88
CA LEU A 117 -15.26 26.24 3.58
C LEU A 117 -16.62 26.94 3.39
N ALA A 118 -17.70 26.30 3.84
CA ALA A 118 -19.05 26.89 3.79
C ALA A 118 -19.18 28.11 4.72
N GLU A 119 -18.54 28.11 5.88
CA GLU A 119 -18.57 29.17 6.87
C GLU A 119 -17.78 30.41 6.42
N VAL A 120 -16.53 30.24 5.96
CA VAL A 120 -15.63 31.38 5.68
C VAL A 120 -15.62 31.79 4.20
N GLY A 121 -16.14 30.97 3.30
CA GLY A 121 -16.06 31.16 1.85
C GLY A 121 -14.71 30.80 1.25
N TYR A 122 -14.68 30.66 -0.07
CA TYR A 122 -13.50 30.10 -0.76
C TYR A 122 -12.25 31.01 -0.70
N GLU A 123 -12.41 32.32 -0.71
CA GLU A 123 -11.30 33.28 -0.70
C GLU A 123 -10.53 33.21 0.63
N GLU A 124 -11.24 33.27 1.75
CA GLU A 124 -10.63 33.18 3.07
C GLU A 124 -10.08 31.78 3.32
N TYR A 125 -10.77 30.73 2.88
CA TYR A 125 -10.31 29.35 3.02
C TYR A 125 -8.96 29.10 2.30
N LEU A 126 -8.77 29.67 1.10
CA LEU A 126 -7.51 29.51 0.35
C LEU A 126 -6.36 30.31 0.96
N ASN A 127 -6.64 31.50 1.54
CA ASN A 127 -5.62 32.36 2.14
C ASN A 127 -5.10 31.83 3.49
N ASN A 128 -5.86 30.95 4.15
CA ASN A 128 -5.54 30.39 5.48
C ASN A 128 -5.21 28.88 5.44
N LYS A 129 -4.72 28.39 4.31
CA LYS A 129 -4.40 26.97 4.08
C LYS A 129 -2.99 26.59 4.51
#